data_43ede80e0708412bab4e7c1eb9e372db
#
_entry.id   43ede80e0708412bab4e7c1eb9e372db
#
_cell.length_a   1.000
_cell.length_b   1.000
_cell.length_c   1.000
_cell.angle_alpha   90.00
_cell.angle_beta   90.00
_cell.angle_gamma   90.00
#
_symmetry.space_group_name_H-M   'P 1'
#
loop_
_entity.id
_entity.type
_entity.pdbx_description
1 polymer ?
#
loop_
_entity_poly.entity_id
_entity_poly.type
_entity_poly.pdbx_seq_one_letter_code
_entity_poly.pdbx_strand_id
1 'polypeptide(L)'
;MRTILRHAGEETRTLRDSWGRTALSQVMWLVMRAGSLVLFRSKLIQNVEGLEHIPRSGPVLLVARHFHWYYDGHVLVRAIPRRLHIIVALDWLQSRALRLLIEFACSLPDWPIVLRGEEFRKHKEDEPWVYAPVLARRYLRRLMLAGVRLLRSGEMLVMFPEGYANIDPHPTPKTDLDAFLPFRRGFVRLAELAERDGKTRVAIIPAGFTYTREGDKCWHATVRFGSALFLNDFASTEQLLQAVEERVHSLSYAVPPSPSSFTTEEGPSHDSAG
;
A
#
# COMPACT_ATOMS: atom_id res chain seq x y z
N MET A 1 10.64 -8.47 47.25
CA MET A 1 11.84 -8.05 46.46
C MET A 1 12.12 -8.90 45.21
N ARG A 2 12.06 -10.23 45.24
CA ARG A 2 12.28 -11.12 44.07
C ARG A 2 11.22 -10.96 42.93
N THR A 3 9.97 -10.67 43.26
CA THR A 3 8.89 -10.49 42.25
C THR A 3 9.04 -9.18 41.45
N ILE A 4 9.48 -8.10 42.09
CA ILE A 4 9.70 -6.80 41.41
C ILE A 4 10.86 -6.87 40.41
N LEU A 5 11.93 -7.61 40.76
CA LEU A 5 13.09 -7.79 39.88
C LEU A 5 12.78 -8.71 38.68
N ARG A 6 11.82 -9.64 38.77
CA ARG A 6 11.36 -10.43 37.62
C ARG A 6 10.55 -9.57 36.63
N HIS A 7 9.64 -8.75 37.12
CA HIS A 7 8.84 -7.85 36.26
C HIS A 7 9.72 -6.82 35.52
N ALA A 8 10.69 -6.21 36.20
CA ALA A 8 11.64 -5.29 35.58
C ALA A 8 12.52 -5.98 34.51
N GLY A 9 12.89 -7.23 34.73
CA GLY A 9 13.66 -8.02 33.75
C GLY A 9 12.84 -8.45 32.53
N GLU A 10 11.56 -8.71 32.68
CA GLU A 10 10.64 -9.03 31.58
C GLU A 10 10.31 -7.76 30.75
N GLU A 11 10.07 -6.64 31.39
CA GLU A 11 9.85 -5.35 30.70
C GLU A 11 11.07 -4.89 29.90
N THR A 12 12.28 -4.98 30.47
CA THR A 12 13.51 -4.62 29.75
C THR A 12 13.81 -5.58 28.60
N ARG A 13 13.46 -6.86 28.71
CA ARG A 13 13.61 -7.84 27.63
C ARG A 13 12.62 -7.58 26.50
N THR A 14 11.35 -7.30 26.80
CA THR A 14 10.32 -6.96 25.82
C THR A 14 10.62 -5.65 25.11
N LEU A 15 11.14 -4.65 25.80
CA LEU A 15 11.58 -3.37 25.19
C LEU A 15 12.76 -3.61 24.26
N ARG A 16 13.79 -4.34 24.68
CA ARG A 16 14.97 -4.63 23.85
C ARG A 16 14.63 -5.44 22.60
N ASP A 17 13.70 -6.40 22.71
CA ASP A 17 13.23 -7.19 21.56
C ASP A 17 12.36 -6.35 20.60
N SER A 18 11.64 -5.35 21.11
CA SER A 18 10.90 -4.41 20.27
C SER A 18 11.82 -3.45 19.51
N TRP A 19 12.85 -2.92 20.15
CA TRP A 19 13.84 -2.03 19.54
C TRP A 19 14.64 -2.74 18.44
N GLY A 20 15.07 -3.98 18.70
CA GLY A 20 15.78 -4.80 17.71
C GLY A 20 14.95 -5.07 16.47
N ARG A 21 13.68 -5.38 16.63
CA ARG A 21 12.75 -5.60 15.50
C ARG A 21 12.49 -4.32 14.71
N THR A 22 12.33 -3.19 15.39
CA THR A 22 12.15 -1.90 14.72
C THR A 22 13.39 -1.51 13.91
N ALA A 23 14.58 -1.68 14.46
CA ALA A 23 15.83 -1.40 13.76
C ALA A 23 16.03 -2.33 12.55
N LEU A 24 15.77 -3.63 12.70
CA LEU A 24 15.84 -4.60 11.59
C LEU A 24 14.85 -4.25 10.47
N SER A 25 13.62 -3.91 10.82
CA SER A 25 12.59 -3.50 9.85
C SER A 25 12.97 -2.21 9.12
N GLN A 26 13.62 -1.26 9.79
CA GLN A 26 14.14 -0.05 9.14
C GLN A 26 15.27 -0.36 8.16
N VAL A 27 16.25 -1.17 8.57
CA VAL A 27 17.35 -1.60 7.70
C VAL A 27 16.80 -2.33 6.47
N MET A 28 15.87 -3.25 6.68
CA MET A 28 15.24 -4.00 5.58
C MET A 28 14.49 -3.07 4.62
N TRP A 29 13.75 -2.08 5.15
CA TRP A 29 13.09 -1.08 4.31
C TRP A 29 14.08 -0.27 3.47
N LEU A 30 15.22 0.15 4.04
CA LEU A 30 16.28 0.85 3.31
C LEU A 30 16.90 -0.02 2.22
N VAL A 31 17.17 -1.30 2.51
CA VAL A 31 17.67 -2.28 1.53
C VAL A 31 16.66 -2.46 0.39
N MET A 32 15.39 -2.62 0.69
CA MET A 32 14.33 -2.75 -0.33
C MET A 32 14.21 -1.49 -1.17
N ARG A 33 14.29 -0.30 -0.57
CA ARG A 33 14.26 0.97 -1.27
C ARG A 33 15.48 1.13 -2.20
N ALA A 34 16.67 0.87 -1.71
CA ALA A 34 17.90 0.90 -2.51
C ALA A 34 17.87 -0.14 -3.64
N GLY A 35 17.45 -1.37 -3.33
CA GLY A 35 17.26 -2.43 -4.33
C GLY A 35 16.23 -2.04 -5.40
N SER A 36 15.11 -1.46 -5.00
CA SER A 36 14.10 -0.97 -5.95
C SER A 36 14.64 0.13 -6.86
N LEU A 37 15.42 1.07 -6.33
CA LEU A 37 16.04 2.14 -7.13
C LEU A 37 17.05 1.60 -8.16
N VAL A 38 17.83 0.59 -7.78
CA VAL A 38 18.88 0.03 -8.65
C VAL A 38 18.28 -0.93 -9.67
N LEU A 39 17.49 -1.92 -9.22
CA LEU A 39 17.00 -3.01 -10.07
C LEU A 39 15.98 -2.56 -11.12
N PHE A 40 15.19 -1.52 -10.81
CA PHE A 40 14.12 -1.04 -11.71
C PHE A 40 14.45 0.28 -12.41
N ARG A 41 15.69 0.75 -12.33
CA ARG A 41 16.10 2.02 -12.95
C ARG A 41 15.78 2.08 -14.45
N SER A 42 15.98 0.98 -15.17
CA SER A 42 15.77 0.91 -16.63
C SER A 42 14.43 0.33 -17.05
N LYS A 43 13.64 -0.19 -16.09
CA LYS A 43 12.36 -0.87 -16.38
C LYS A 43 11.13 -0.10 -15.91
N LEU A 44 11.35 0.89 -15.04
CA LEU A 44 10.27 1.64 -14.41
C LEU A 44 10.66 3.11 -14.25
N ILE A 45 10.13 3.96 -15.11
CA ILE A 45 10.18 5.41 -14.97
C ILE A 45 8.98 5.83 -14.12
N GLN A 46 9.22 6.68 -13.13
CA GLN A 46 8.22 7.04 -12.16
C GLN A 46 8.01 8.55 -12.09
N ASN A 47 6.75 8.96 -12.14
CA ASN A 47 6.29 10.30 -11.79
C ASN A 47 5.48 10.24 -10.48
N VAL A 48 5.59 11.28 -9.64
CA VAL A 48 4.93 11.35 -8.33
C VAL A 48 4.26 12.71 -8.19
N GLU A 49 2.96 12.70 -7.90
CA GLU A 49 2.15 13.89 -7.71
C GLU A 49 1.45 13.85 -6.35
N GLY A 50 1.31 15.00 -5.69
CA GLY A 50 0.60 15.10 -4.39
C GLY A 50 1.35 14.49 -3.22
N LEU A 51 2.68 14.33 -3.30
CA LEU A 51 3.49 13.76 -2.20
C LEU A 51 3.38 14.58 -0.90
N GLU A 52 3.09 15.87 -1.00
CA GLU A 52 2.85 16.80 0.10
C GLU A 52 1.63 16.42 0.95
N HIS A 53 0.68 15.67 0.41
CA HIS A 53 -0.48 15.17 1.13
C HIS A 53 -0.13 14.04 2.11
N ILE A 54 1.05 13.43 1.99
CA ILE A 54 1.47 12.34 2.88
C ILE A 54 2.10 12.93 4.14
N PRO A 55 1.50 12.71 5.33
CA PRO A 55 2.08 13.15 6.59
C PRO A 55 3.48 12.55 6.81
N ARG A 56 4.43 13.37 7.22
CA ARG A 56 5.81 12.91 7.49
C ARG A 56 5.89 11.95 8.68
N SER A 57 4.93 12.02 9.60
CA SER A 57 4.84 11.18 10.79
C SER A 57 3.38 10.97 11.18
N GLY A 58 3.13 10.08 12.12
CA GLY A 58 1.79 9.73 12.58
C GLY A 58 1.14 8.62 11.77
N PRO A 59 -0.01 8.11 12.23
CA PRO A 59 -0.69 6.97 11.62
C PRO A 59 -1.28 7.34 10.25
N VAL A 60 -0.88 6.58 9.23
CA VAL A 60 -1.37 6.74 7.87
C VAL A 60 -1.87 5.40 7.34
N LEU A 61 -3.05 5.40 6.78
CA LEU A 61 -3.59 4.30 6.01
C LEU A 61 -3.67 4.72 4.54
N LEU A 62 -2.68 4.31 3.74
CA LEU A 62 -2.67 4.54 2.30
C LEU A 62 -3.59 3.54 1.62
N VAL A 63 -4.61 4.02 0.96
CA VAL A 63 -5.60 3.24 0.23
C VAL A 63 -5.40 3.47 -1.25
N ALA A 64 -4.93 2.46 -1.97
CA ALA A 64 -4.49 2.61 -3.35
C ALA A 64 -5.23 1.69 -4.32
N ARG A 65 -5.37 2.13 -5.58
CA ARG A 65 -5.69 1.25 -6.69
C ARG A 65 -4.63 0.15 -6.81
N HIS A 66 -5.05 -1.07 -7.15
CA HIS A 66 -4.13 -2.14 -7.49
C HIS A 66 -4.08 -2.34 -9.01
N PHE A 67 -3.06 -1.76 -9.66
CA PHE A 67 -2.91 -1.82 -11.10
C PHE A 67 -1.97 -2.93 -11.53
N HIS A 68 -0.73 -2.94 -10.99
CA HIS A 68 0.30 -3.91 -11.35
C HIS A 68 0.77 -4.67 -10.12
N TRP A 69 0.56 -6.00 -10.10
CA TRP A 69 0.85 -6.87 -8.94
C TRP A 69 2.25 -6.68 -8.33
N TYR A 70 3.23 -6.33 -9.17
CA TYR A 70 4.62 -6.22 -8.76
C TYR A 70 5.09 -4.76 -8.62
N TYR A 71 4.79 -3.90 -9.62
CA TYR A 71 5.35 -2.54 -9.65
C TYR A 71 4.69 -1.58 -8.66
N ASP A 72 3.42 -1.74 -8.30
CA ASP A 72 2.75 -0.81 -7.38
C ASP A 72 3.50 -0.66 -6.06
N GLY A 73 3.92 -1.78 -5.47
CA GLY A 73 4.73 -1.78 -4.25
C GLY A 73 6.07 -1.07 -4.43
N HIS A 74 6.75 -1.30 -5.55
CA HIS A 74 8.04 -0.66 -5.85
C HIS A 74 7.91 0.84 -6.09
N VAL A 75 6.84 1.29 -6.78
CA VAL A 75 6.53 2.71 -6.97
C VAL A 75 6.35 3.39 -5.62
N LEU A 76 5.54 2.80 -4.72
CA LEU A 76 5.31 3.36 -3.39
C LEU A 76 6.58 3.41 -2.53
N VAL A 77 7.37 2.34 -2.50
CA VAL A 77 8.64 2.29 -1.75
C VAL A 77 9.64 3.35 -2.26
N ARG A 78 9.65 3.65 -3.55
CA ARG A 78 10.51 4.68 -4.14
C ARG A 78 9.98 6.09 -3.89
N ALA A 79 8.66 6.29 -4.06
CA ALA A 79 8.01 7.60 -3.95
C ALA A 79 8.02 8.13 -2.51
N ILE A 80 7.68 7.28 -1.56
CA ILE A 80 7.39 7.71 -0.20
C ILE A 80 8.65 7.70 0.67
N PRO A 81 9.06 8.85 1.25
CA PRO A 81 10.32 8.96 1.98
C PRO A 81 10.26 8.44 3.43
N ARG A 82 9.17 7.76 3.82
CA ARG A 82 9.00 7.15 5.15
C ARG A 82 8.78 5.65 5.04
N ARG A 83 9.05 4.93 6.14
CA ARG A 83 8.77 3.49 6.21
C ARG A 83 7.29 3.21 5.98
N LEU A 84 7.01 2.20 5.18
CA LEU A 84 5.67 1.76 4.88
C LEU A 84 5.56 0.23 5.01
N HIS A 85 4.37 -0.23 5.40
CA HIS A 85 4.04 -1.63 5.59
C HIS A 85 2.95 -2.01 4.59
N ILE A 86 3.28 -2.88 3.63
CA ILE A 86 2.34 -3.29 2.58
C ILE A 86 1.63 -4.56 3.02
N ILE A 87 0.30 -4.60 2.88
CA ILE A 87 -0.48 -5.82 3.06
C ILE A 87 -0.30 -6.70 1.83
N VAL A 88 0.23 -7.92 2.04
CA VAL A 88 0.56 -8.86 0.98
C VAL A 88 -0.42 -10.03 0.97
N ALA A 89 -1.01 -10.33 -0.19
CA ALA A 89 -1.84 -11.52 -0.39
C ALA A 89 -0.99 -12.72 -0.80
N LEU A 90 -1.15 -13.87 -0.13
CA LEU A 90 -0.37 -15.09 -0.38
C LEU A 90 -1.23 -16.29 -0.83
N ASP A 91 -2.51 -16.09 -1.13
CA ASP A 91 -3.44 -17.16 -1.53
C ASP A 91 -3.10 -17.79 -2.89
N TRP A 92 -2.31 -17.14 -3.72
CA TRP A 92 -1.81 -17.63 -5.00
C TRP A 92 -0.65 -18.66 -4.85
N LEU A 93 -0.05 -18.77 -3.66
CA LEU A 93 1.07 -19.67 -3.41
C LEU A 93 0.58 -21.09 -3.10
N GLN A 94 0.84 -22.03 -3.98
CA GLN A 94 0.52 -23.44 -3.78
C GLN A 94 1.58 -24.17 -2.93
N SER A 95 2.86 -23.81 -3.07
CA SER A 95 3.96 -24.44 -2.35
C SER A 95 4.05 -23.98 -0.90
N ARG A 96 3.99 -24.92 0.06
CA ARG A 96 4.18 -24.63 1.49
C ARG A 96 5.56 -24.06 1.80
N ALA A 97 6.60 -24.57 1.16
CA ALA A 97 7.99 -24.12 1.40
C ALA A 97 8.16 -22.67 0.90
N LEU A 98 7.67 -22.36 -0.30
CA LEU A 98 7.73 -21.00 -0.86
C LEU A 98 6.90 -20.03 -0.02
N ARG A 99 5.73 -20.45 0.47
CA ARG A 99 4.93 -19.65 1.39
C ARG A 99 5.69 -19.29 2.66
N LEU A 100 6.28 -20.29 3.33
CA LEU A 100 7.06 -20.04 4.56
C LEU A 100 8.23 -19.08 4.31
N LEU A 101 8.89 -19.22 3.15
CA LEU A 101 9.97 -18.30 2.75
C LEU A 101 9.44 -16.87 2.58
N ILE A 102 8.31 -16.68 1.88
CA ILE A 102 7.75 -15.35 1.66
C ILE A 102 7.16 -14.80 2.97
N GLU A 103 6.53 -15.61 3.81
CA GLU A 103 6.09 -15.20 5.15
C GLU A 103 7.27 -14.68 5.99
N PHE A 104 8.39 -15.41 5.96
CA PHE A 104 9.62 -14.96 6.62
C PHE A 104 10.12 -13.64 6.01
N ALA A 105 10.20 -13.53 4.68
CA ALA A 105 10.61 -12.31 4.02
C ALA A 105 9.70 -11.11 4.36
N CYS A 106 8.38 -11.30 4.42
CA CYS A 106 7.42 -10.27 4.83
C CYS A 106 7.54 -9.90 6.32
N SER A 107 7.96 -10.85 7.16
CA SER A 107 8.15 -10.58 8.60
C SER A 107 9.31 -9.63 8.89
N LEU A 108 10.31 -9.54 8.03
CA LEU A 108 11.46 -8.67 8.20
C LEU A 108 11.09 -7.18 8.12
N PRO A 109 10.32 -6.68 7.13
CA PRO A 109 9.82 -5.32 7.08
C PRO A 109 8.52 -5.11 7.88
N ASP A 110 8.04 -6.08 8.65
CA ASP A 110 6.75 -6.06 9.37
C ASP A 110 5.54 -5.90 8.41
N TRP A 111 5.56 -6.56 7.26
CA TRP A 111 4.47 -6.52 6.29
C TRP A 111 3.37 -7.52 6.64
N PRO A 112 2.14 -7.07 6.90
CA PRO A 112 1.04 -7.98 7.23
C PRO A 112 0.62 -8.83 6.03
N ILE A 113 0.20 -10.06 6.32
CA ILE A 113 -0.19 -11.03 5.30
C ILE A 113 -1.69 -11.29 5.38
N VAL A 114 -2.32 -11.46 4.21
CA VAL A 114 -3.73 -11.86 4.06
C VAL A 114 -3.86 -13.06 3.14
N LEU A 115 -4.90 -13.85 3.37
CA LEU A 115 -5.43 -14.83 2.43
C LEU A 115 -6.84 -14.37 2.04
N ARG A 116 -7.08 -14.14 0.74
CA ARG A 116 -8.38 -13.65 0.24
C ARG A 116 -9.39 -14.78 0.26
N GLY A 117 -10.47 -14.63 1.02
CA GLY A 117 -11.48 -15.69 1.20
C GLY A 117 -12.27 -16.08 -0.07
N GLU A 118 -12.26 -15.26 -1.10
CA GLU A 118 -12.99 -15.50 -2.35
C GLU A 118 -12.31 -16.53 -3.25
N GLU A 119 -10.99 -16.61 -3.22
CA GLU A 119 -10.25 -17.66 -3.93
C GLU A 119 -10.65 -19.06 -3.45
N PHE A 120 -11.02 -19.18 -2.18
CA PHE A 120 -11.51 -20.45 -1.62
C PHE A 120 -12.86 -20.90 -2.20
N ARG A 121 -13.67 -19.99 -2.77
CA ARG A 121 -14.96 -20.32 -3.37
C ARG A 121 -14.87 -20.67 -4.83
N LYS A 122 -13.76 -20.35 -5.52
CA LYS A 122 -13.58 -20.56 -6.95
C LYS A 122 -12.85 -21.85 -7.30
N HIS A 123 -12.25 -22.52 -6.31
CA HIS A 123 -11.60 -23.82 -6.53
C HIS A 123 -12.66 -24.89 -6.86
N LYS A 124 -12.40 -25.62 -7.93
CA LYS A 124 -13.19 -26.80 -8.29
C LYS A 124 -13.04 -27.86 -7.21
N GLU A 125 -14.08 -28.65 -6.99
CA GLU A 125 -14.14 -29.67 -5.93
C GLU A 125 -13.01 -30.72 -5.98
N ASP A 126 -12.30 -30.83 -7.10
CA ASP A 126 -11.26 -31.84 -7.35
C ASP A 126 -9.82 -31.39 -7.08
N GLU A 127 -9.55 -30.12 -6.74
CA GLU A 127 -8.19 -29.67 -6.43
C GLU A 127 -7.94 -29.66 -4.91
N PRO A 128 -6.81 -30.23 -4.42
CA PRO A 128 -6.51 -30.22 -3.00
C PRO A 128 -6.27 -28.78 -2.50
N TRP A 129 -7.12 -28.35 -1.60
CA TRP A 129 -7.04 -27.03 -0.97
C TRP A 129 -5.70 -26.83 -0.24
N VAL A 130 -4.92 -25.89 -0.67
CA VAL A 130 -3.68 -25.51 0.02
C VAL A 130 -4.00 -24.80 1.35
N TYR A 131 -5.17 -24.17 1.44
CA TYR A 131 -5.57 -23.38 2.61
C TYR A 131 -6.98 -23.71 3.08
N ALA A 132 -7.11 -24.18 4.31
CA ALA A 132 -8.41 -24.34 4.94
C ALA A 132 -9.04 -22.95 5.27
N PRO A 133 -10.38 -22.78 5.20
CA PRO A 133 -11.07 -21.53 5.55
C PRO A 133 -10.73 -21.00 6.94
N VAL A 134 -10.46 -21.89 7.90
CA VAL A 134 -9.99 -21.55 9.25
C VAL A 134 -8.67 -20.80 9.21
N LEU A 135 -7.78 -21.16 8.28
CA LEU A 135 -6.48 -20.50 8.10
C LEU A 135 -6.67 -19.08 7.60
N ALA A 136 -7.54 -18.82 6.61
CA ALA A 136 -7.83 -17.49 6.10
C ALA A 136 -8.34 -16.56 7.23
N ARG A 137 -9.26 -17.05 8.08
CA ARG A 137 -9.74 -16.28 9.26
C ARG A 137 -8.60 -15.97 10.25
N ARG A 138 -7.68 -16.92 10.46
CA ARG A 138 -6.50 -16.72 11.32
C ARG A 138 -5.57 -15.64 10.77
N TYR A 139 -5.30 -15.64 9.45
CA TYR A 139 -4.50 -14.60 8.80
C TYR A 139 -5.20 -13.24 8.86
N LEU A 140 -6.50 -13.18 8.57
CA LEU A 140 -7.27 -11.95 8.68
C LEU A 140 -7.22 -11.38 10.11
N ARG A 141 -7.40 -12.20 11.13
CA ARG A 141 -7.28 -11.77 12.52
C ARG A 141 -5.88 -11.24 12.84
N ARG A 142 -4.82 -11.93 12.37
CA ARG A 142 -3.43 -11.48 12.56
C ARG A 142 -3.17 -10.16 11.85
N LEU A 143 -3.65 -10.01 10.61
CA LEU A 143 -3.59 -8.76 9.86
C LEU A 143 -4.25 -7.61 10.62
N MET A 144 -5.49 -7.80 11.11
CA MET A 144 -6.20 -6.76 11.86
C MET A 144 -5.44 -6.34 13.12
N LEU A 145 -4.93 -7.29 13.89
CA LEU A 145 -4.14 -7.00 15.10
C LEU A 145 -2.81 -6.29 14.76
N ALA A 146 -2.10 -6.74 13.73
CA ALA A 146 -0.85 -6.13 13.29
C ALA A 146 -1.09 -4.73 12.72
N GLY A 147 -2.11 -4.56 11.87
CA GLY A 147 -2.46 -3.27 11.28
C GLY A 147 -2.85 -2.23 12.32
N VAL A 148 -3.69 -2.60 13.30
CA VAL A 148 -4.05 -1.71 14.42
C VAL A 148 -2.83 -1.33 15.23
N ARG A 149 -1.94 -2.28 15.55
CA ARG A 149 -0.69 -2.01 16.25
C ARG A 149 0.19 -1.02 15.49
N LEU A 150 0.39 -1.24 14.18
CA LEU A 150 1.20 -0.36 13.32
C LEU A 150 0.61 1.05 13.28
N LEU A 151 -0.68 1.20 13.05
CA LEU A 151 -1.34 2.51 13.04
C LEU A 151 -1.20 3.21 14.41
N ARG A 152 -1.45 2.52 15.51
CA ARG A 152 -1.30 3.10 16.86
C ARG A 152 0.15 3.48 17.20
N SER A 153 1.14 2.84 16.59
CA SER A 153 2.55 3.25 16.72
C SER A 153 2.97 4.35 15.75
N GLY A 154 2.03 4.96 15.02
CA GLY A 154 2.31 6.06 14.10
C GLY A 154 2.93 5.63 12.78
N GLU A 155 2.83 4.35 12.42
CA GLU A 155 3.37 3.80 11.18
C GLU A 155 2.39 3.99 10.01
N MET A 156 2.92 3.79 8.79
CA MET A 156 2.14 3.85 7.56
C MET A 156 1.83 2.45 7.05
N LEU A 157 0.54 2.15 6.92
CA LEU A 157 0.03 0.90 6.37
C LEU A 157 -0.53 1.14 4.96
N VAL A 158 -0.16 0.29 4.02
CA VAL A 158 -0.63 0.34 2.62
C VAL A 158 -1.59 -0.81 2.37
N MET A 159 -2.75 -0.49 1.81
CA MET A 159 -3.77 -1.46 1.43
C MET A 159 -4.27 -1.21 0.01
N PHE A 160 -4.49 -2.30 -0.72
CA PHE A 160 -5.16 -2.34 -2.00
C PHE A 160 -6.55 -2.97 -1.82
N PRO A 161 -7.62 -2.19 -1.55
CA PRO A 161 -8.91 -2.72 -1.11
C PRO A 161 -9.67 -3.48 -2.19
N GLU A 162 -9.32 -3.32 -3.46
CA GLU A 162 -9.83 -4.13 -4.58
C GLU A 162 -9.42 -5.61 -4.45
N GLY A 163 -8.24 -5.87 -3.86
CA GLY A 163 -7.72 -7.20 -3.62
C GLY A 163 -7.09 -7.88 -4.84
N TYR A 164 -7.23 -7.31 -6.05
CA TYR A 164 -6.70 -7.86 -7.31
C TYR A 164 -6.08 -6.75 -8.15
N ALA A 165 -4.98 -7.06 -8.84
CA ALA A 165 -4.35 -6.16 -9.80
C ALA A 165 -4.98 -6.31 -11.19
N ASN A 166 -4.88 -5.26 -12.03
CA ASN A 166 -5.27 -5.33 -13.44
C ASN A 166 -4.26 -6.18 -14.22
N ILE A 167 -2.97 -6.00 -13.94
CA ILE A 167 -1.88 -6.81 -14.50
C ILE A 167 -1.39 -7.75 -13.42
N ASP A 168 -1.77 -9.02 -13.51
CA ASP A 168 -1.41 -10.09 -12.57
C ASP A 168 -1.07 -11.35 -13.36
N PRO A 169 0.02 -12.09 -13.05
CA PRO A 169 0.31 -13.39 -13.66
C PRO A 169 -0.70 -14.47 -13.27
N HIS A 170 -1.49 -14.23 -12.24
CA HIS A 170 -2.54 -15.11 -11.75
C HIS A 170 -3.93 -14.63 -12.20
N PRO A 171 -4.94 -15.50 -12.26
CA PRO A 171 -6.29 -15.10 -12.62
C PRO A 171 -6.81 -13.95 -11.75
N THR A 172 -7.28 -12.91 -12.41
CA THR A 172 -7.90 -11.73 -11.78
C THR A 172 -9.33 -11.56 -12.30
N PRO A 173 -10.28 -11.10 -11.49
CA PRO A 173 -11.62 -10.78 -11.97
C PRO A 173 -11.68 -9.47 -12.77
N LYS A 174 -10.58 -8.72 -12.87
CA LYS A 174 -10.49 -7.52 -13.70
C LYS A 174 -10.31 -7.92 -15.16
N THR A 175 -11.25 -7.50 -16.02
CA THR A 175 -11.33 -7.92 -17.43
C THR A 175 -10.46 -7.08 -18.36
N ASP A 176 -10.11 -5.87 -17.94
CA ASP A 176 -9.34 -4.93 -18.74
C ASP A 176 -8.47 -4.02 -17.86
N LEU A 177 -7.66 -3.18 -18.49
CA LEU A 177 -6.73 -2.29 -17.78
C LEU A 177 -7.42 -1.15 -17.03
N ASP A 178 -8.65 -0.82 -17.42
CA ASP A 178 -9.43 0.25 -16.79
C ASP A 178 -10.41 -0.29 -15.74
N ALA A 179 -10.54 -1.63 -15.63
CA ALA A 179 -11.43 -2.24 -14.67
C ALA A 179 -11.07 -1.88 -13.22
N PHE A 180 -12.10 -1.53 -12.46
CA PHE A 180 -12.06 -1.36 -11.01
C PHE A 180 -12.96 -2.39 -10.35
N LEU A 181 -12.58 -2.83 -9.17
CA LEU A 181 -13.43 -3.65 -8.31
C LEU A 181 -13.91 -2.81 -7.12
N PRO A 182 -15.13 -3.04 -6.64
CA PRO A 182 -15.64 -2.36 -5.46
C PRO A 182 -14.70 -2.52 -4.26
N PHE A 183 -14.49 -1.45 -3.52
CA PHE A 183 -13.61 -1.46 -2.37
C PHE A 183 -14.18 -2.29 -1.22
N ARG A 184 -13.34 -3.11 -0.63
CA ARG A 184 -13.68 -3.88 0.56
C ARG A 184 -13.55 -3.00 1.81
N ARG A 185 -14.47 -3.14 2.76
CA ARG A 185 -14.53 -2.36 4.01
C ARG A 185 -13.35 -2.58 4.97
N GLY A 186 -12.37 -3.39 4.62
CA GLY A 186 -11.25 -3.77 5.51
C GLY A 186 -10.45 -2.58 6.02
N PHE A 187 -10.22 -1.57 5.18
CA PHE A 187 -9.47 -0.37 5.54
C PHE A 187 -10.25 0.52 6.52
N VAL A 188 -11.55 0.70 6.32
CA VAL A 188 -12.43 1.44 7.24
C VAL A 188 -12.40 0.76 8.61
N ARG A 189 -12.54 -0.58 8.63
CA ARG A 189 -12.51 -1.34 9.88
C ARG A 189 -11.19 -1.24 10.62
N LEU A 190 -10.06 -1.18 9.90
CA LEU A 190 -8.74 -0.96 10.50
C LEU A 190 -8.64 0.42 11.15
N ALA A 191 -9.10 1.48 10.45
CA ALA A 191 -9.11 2.84 10.99
C ALA A 191 -9.99 2.92 12.25
N GLU A 192 -11.24 2.42 12.20
CA GLU A 192 -12.14 2.37 13.36
C GLU A 192 -11.51 1.67 14.58
N LEU A 193 -10.87 0.51 14.35
CA LEU A 193 -10.25 -0.23 15.44
C LEU A 193 -9.00 0.46 16.00
N ALA A 194 -8.24 1.16 15.13
CA ALA A 194 -7.09 1.92 15.58
C ALA A 194 -7.51 3.12 16.43
N GLU A 195 -8.57 3.83 16.05
CA GLU A 195 -9.05 5.04 16.74
C GLU A 195 -9.86 4.76 18.01
N ARG A 196 -10.25 3.51 18.29
CA ARG A 196 -10.98 3.13 19.51
C ARG A 196 -10.26 3.47 20.82
N ASP A 197 -8.96 3.71 20.78
CA ASP A 197 -8.20 4.13 21.97
C ASP A 197 -8.44 5.61 22.35
N GLY A 198 -9.15 6.36 21.50
CA GLY A 198 -9.44 7.78 21.69
C GLY A 198 -8.22 8.71 21.58
N LYS A 199 -7.04 8.17 21.22
CA LYS A 199 -5.77 8.91 21.11
C LYS A 199 -5.22 8.91 19.69
N THR A 200 -5.49 7.85 18.94
CA THR A 200 -5.04 7.68 17.55
C THR A 200 -6.04 8.35 16.61
N ARG A 201 -5.54 9.15 15.66
CA ARG A 201 -6.31 9.69 14.54
C ARG A 201 -5.62 9.26 13.24
N VAL A 202 -6.28 8.43 12.44
CA VAL A 202 -5.72 7.83 11.23
C VAL A 202 -6.00 8.71 10.02
N ALA A 203 -4.93 9.19 9.36
CA ALA A 203 -5.06 9.86 8.06
C ALA A 203 -5.22 8.80 6.97
N ILE A 204 -6.37 8.77 6.31
CA ILE A 204 -6.65 7.89 5.16
C ILE A 204 -6.26 8.66 3.90
N ILE A 205 -5.22 8.20 3.21
CA ILE A 205 -4.69 8.84 2.00
C ILE A 205 -5.11 8.01 0.79
N PRO A 206 -5.97 8.52 -0.10
CA PRO A 206 -6.27 7.85 -1.37
C PRO A 206 -5.11 8.00 -2.34
N ALA A 207 -4.79 6.94 -3.08
CA ALA A 207 -3.76 6.96 -4.11
C ALA A 207 -4.22 6.28 -5.40
N GLY A 208 -4.00 6.95 -6.53
CA GLY A 208 -4.27 6.42 -7.86
C GLY A 208 -2.99 6.09 -8.60
N PHE A 209 -3.05 5.08 -9.46
CA PHE A 209 -1.97 4.73 -10.38
C PHE A 209 -2.42 4.82 -11.82
N THR A 210 -1.56 5.36 -12.66
CA THR A 210 -1.65 5.21 -14.12
C THR A 210 -0.34 4.64 -14.64
N TYR A 211 -0.46 3.70 -15.58
CA TYR A 211 0.69 3.08 -16.22
C TYR A 211 0.55 3.21 -17.73
N THR A 212 1.63 3.63 -18.38
CA THR A 212 1.80 3.55 -19.82
C THR A 212 3.04 2.73 -20.14
N ARG A 213 3.04 2.07 -21.28
CA ARG A 213 4.15 1.21 -21.68
C ARG A 213 4.85 1.82 -22.90
N GLU A 214 6.16 2.00 -22.77
CA GLU A 214 7.00 2.46 -23.88
C GLU A 214 7.77 1.26 -24.44
N GLY A 215 7.35 0.81 -25.61
CA GLY A 215 7.87 -0.42 -26.22
C GLY A 215 7.62 -1.66 -25.33
N ASP A 216 8.49 -2.66 -25.46
CA ASP A 216 8.31 -3.94 -24.74
C ASP A 216 8.96 -3.97 -23.35
N LYS A 217 9.75 -2.99 -22.97
CA LYS A 217 10.68 -3.12 -21.83
C LYS A 217 10.51 -2.11 -20.71
N CYS A 218 9.87 -0.95 -20.95
CA CYS A 218 9.80 0.10 -19.96
C CYS A 218 8.36 0.48 -19.61
N TRP A 219 8.07 0.60 -18.31
CA TRP A 219 6.82 1.11 -17.80
C TRP A 219 7.01 2.53 -17.29
N HIS A 220 6.09 3.41 -17.65
CA HIS A 220 5.94 4.73 -17.07
C HIS A 220 4.79 4.69 -16.08
N ALA A 221 5.11 4.83 -14.80
CA ALA A 221 4.14 4.83 -13.72
C ALA A 221 3.98 6.24 -13.17
N THR A 222 2.76 6.74 -13.11
CA THR A 222 2.43 7.94 -12.34
C THR A 222 1.61 7.52 -11.13
N VAL A 223 2.07 7.87 -9.92
CA VAL A 223 1.31 7.74 -8.69
C VAL A 223 0.86 9.11 -8.22
N ARG A 224 -0.44 9.23 -7.89
CA ARG A 224 -1.05 10.47 -7.39
C ARG A 224 -1.62 10.23 -6.01
N PHE A 225 -1.26 11.10 -5.06
CA PHE A 225 -1.76 11.05 -3.69
C PHE A 225 -2.79 12.16 -3.49
N GLY A 226 -3.96 11.81 -2.99
CA GLY A 226 -5.01 12.77 -2.64
C GLY A 226 -4.89 13.27 -1.22
N SER A 227 -5.67 14.31 -0.88
CA SER A 227 -5.74 14.86 0.47
C SER A 227 -6.24 13.83 1.48
N ALA A 228 -5.78 13.95 2.73
CA ALA A 228 -6.18 13.09 3.82
C ALA A 228 -7.68 13.18 4.09
N LEU A 229 -8.32 12.03 4.33
CA LEU A 229 -9.68 11.87 4.80
C LEU A 229 -9.63 11.26 6.20
N PHE A 230 -10.56 11.61 7.07
CA PHE A 230 -10.62 11.09 8.44
C PHE A 230 -12.01 10.52 8.74
N LEU A 231 -12.10 9.56 9.66
CA LEU A 231 -13.38 8.94 10.04
C LEU A 231 -14.43 9.97 10.47
N ASN A 232 -14.02 10.97 11.24
CA ASN A 232 -14.93 11.96 11.79
C ASN A 232 -15.42 13.02 10.79
N ASP A 233 -14.87 13.02 9.57
CA ASP A 233 -15.30 13.94 8.51
C ASP A 233 -16.59 13.45 7.81
N PHE A 234 -17.08 12.24 8.15
CA PHE A 234 -18.20 11.58 7.49
C PHE A 234 -19.26 11.13 8.50
N ALA A 235 -20.53 11.23 8.10
CA ALA A 235 -21.64 10.81 8.94
C ALA A 235 -21.76 9.27 9.07
N SER A 236 -21.20 8.51 8.13
CA SER A 236 -21.15 7.05 8.18
C SER A 236 -19.89 6.46 7.54
N THR A 237 -19.59 5.22 7.90
CA THR A 237 -18.48 4.46 7.32
C THR A 237 -18.68 4.13 5.85
N GLU A 238 -19.94 4.03 5.40
CA GLU A 238 -20.31 3.85 4.00
C GLU A 238 -19.95 5.09 3.17
N GLN A 239 -20.26 6.28 3.68
CA GLN A 239 -19.91 7.54 3.02
C GLN A 239 -18.37 7.71 2.92
N LEU A 240 -17.64 7.40 3.98
CA LEU A 240 -16.18 7.39 3.93
C LEU A 240 -15.65 6.40 2.88
N LEU A 241 -16.17 5.17 2.85
CA LEU A 241 -15.75 4.15 1.88
C LEU A 241 -15.97 4.66 0.46
N GLN A 242 -17.16 5.17 0.17
CA GLN A 242 -17.50 5.71 -1.15
C GLN A 242 -16.60 6.90 -1.52
N ALA A 243 -16.39 7.84 -0.61
CA ALA A 243 -15.54 9.00 -0.85
C ALA A 243 -14.08 8.62 -1.15
N VAL A 244 -13.54 7.61 -0.43
CA VAL A 244 -12.18 7.10 -0.70
C VAL A 244 -12.13 6.41 -2.07
N GLU A 245 -13.11 5.58 -2.40
CA GLU A 245 -13.20 4.88 -3.68
C GLU A 245 -13.27 5.86 -4.85
N GLU A 246 -14.17 6.84 -4.79
CA GLU A 246 -14.32 7.90 -5.80
C GLU A 246 -13.03 8.70 -5.97
N ARG A 247 -12.34 9.02 -4.87
CA ARG A 247 -11.08 9.76 -4.93
C ARG A 247 -9.96 8.93 -5.56
N VAL A 248 -9.83 7.65 -5.21
CA VAL A 248 -8.83 6.74 -5.83
C VAL A 248 -9.13 6.59 -7.31
N HIS A 249 -10.40 6.46 -7.68
CA HIS A 249 -10.84 6.38 -9.07
C HIS A 249 -10.44 7.65 -9.84
N SER A 250 -10.80 8.82 -9.34
CA SER A 250 -10.43 10.12 -9.93
C SER A 250 -8.92 10.28 -10.11
N LEU A 251 -8.11 9.94 -9.10
CA LEU A 251 -6.66 10.00 -9.15
C LEU A 251 -6.03 9.03 -10.16
N SER A 252 -6.73 7.94 -10.48
CA SER A 252 -6.28 6.91 -11.41
C SER A 252 -6.54 7.24 -12.88
N TYR A 253 -7.45 8.19 -13.15
CA TYR A 253 -7.77 8.65 -14.50
C TYR A 253 -7.37 10.11 -14.77
N ALA A 254 -6.77 10.81 -13.80
CA ALA A 254 -6.34 12.17 -14.01
C ALA A 254 -5.41 12.25 -15.22
N VAL A 255 -5.86 12.90 -16.28
CA VAL A 255 -5.03 13.26 -17.42
C VAL A 255 -3.96 14.21 -16.88
N PRO A 256 -2.66 13.99 -17.19
CA PRO A 256 -1.65 14.97 -16.83
C PRO A 256 -2.06 16.32 -17.41
N PRO A 257 -1.84 17.45 -16.69
CA PRO A 257 -2.09 18.76 -17.25
C PRO A 257 -1.36 18.83 -18.59
N SER A 258 -2.08 19.18 -19.64
CA SER A 258 -1.48 19.44 -20.97
C SER A 258 -0.31 20.39 -20.74
N PRO A 259 0.88 20.16 -21.34
CA PRO A 259 1.97 21.11 -21.23
C PRO A 259 1.39 22.45 -21.71
N SER A 260 1.27 23.38 -20.75
CA SER A 260 0.80 24.73 -21.02
C SER A 260 1.66 25.24 -22.17
N SER A 261 1.02 25.59 -23.28
CA SER A 261 1.60 26.30 -24.37
C SER A 261 2.62 27.33 -23.84
N PHE A 262 3.89 27.02 -24.03
CA PHE A 262 4.91 28.04 -23.97
C PHE A 262 4.52 29.04 -25.07
N THR A 263 3.89 30.12 -24.69
CA THR A 263 3.76 31.30 -25.48
C THR A 263 5.19 31.77 -25.71
N THR A 264 5.70 31.45 -26.88
CA THR A 264 6.85 32.14 -27.47
C THR A 264 6.42 33.60 -27.59
N GLU A 265 6.85 34.44 -26.66
CA GLU A 265 6.85 35.89 -26.88
C GLU A 265 7.73 36.14 -28.12
N GLU A 266 7.08 36.41 -29.25
CA GLU A 266 7.71 37.00 -30.38
C GLU A 266 8.25 38.37 -29.95
N GLY A 267 9.57 38.48 -29.87
CA GLY A 267 10.26 39.74 -29.65
C GLY A 267 9.94 40.71 -30.78
N PRO A 268 9.93 42.03 -30.48
CA PRO A 268 9.56 43.04 -31.44
C PRO A 268 10.52 43.06 -32.63
N SER A 269 9.95 42.97 -33.86
CA SER A 269 10.66 43.19 -35.10
C SER A 269 11.21 44.61 -35.13
N HIS A 270 12.53 44.73 -35.13
CA HIS A 270 13.21 45.99 -35.50
C HIS A 270 13.09 46.18 -37.03
N ASP A 271 12.11 46.96 -37.44
CA ASP A 271 12.17 47.66 -38.72
C ASP A 271 13.22 48.76 -38.63
N SER A 272 14.29 48.59 -39.35
CA SER A 272 15.22 49.68 -39.68
C SER A 272 15.11 49.92 -41.17
N ALA A 273 14.39 50.99 -41.52
CA ALA A 273 14.49 51.68 -42.80
C ALA A 273 15.83 52.44 -42.87
N GLY A 274 16.47 52.32 -44.02
CA GLY A 274 17.68 53.06 -44.37
C GLY A 274 18.21 52.59 -45.73
#